data_f50c13facf39661dec15cd8fe4cdf7ca
#
_entry.id   f50c13facf39661dec15cd8fe4cdf7ca
#
_cell.length_a   1.000
_cell.length_b   1.000
_cell.length_c   1.000
_cell.angle_alpha   90.00
_cell.angle_beta   90.00
_cell.angle_gamma   90.00
#
_symmetry.space_group_name_H-M   'P 1'
#
loop_
_entity.id
_entity.type
_entity.pdbx_description
1 polymer ?
#
loop_
_entity_poly.entity_id
_entity_poly.type
_entity_poly.pdbx_seq_one_letter_code
_entity_poly.pdbx_strand_id
1 'polypeptide(L)'
;SKQGGVEIYVEDTKAGLELYDLLFEEGKELKVKPGCPHLIERIEGALLSYGNDMDINDNPFECGLDKFVHLENDIKFLGKENLIKIKENGINKKLMGVKINLDKINLRSAIHLTIGDKIIGEIRSAVFSPTFNMVIGIAMINKPYFLSKDQFDIVIENKKYKGEICDIPFV
;
A
#
# COMPACT_ATOMS: atom_id res chain seq x y z
N SER A 1 3.09 11.01 -1.64
CA SER A 1 4.54 10.92 -1.43
C SER A 1 4.84 10.80 0.05
N LYS A 2 5.89 10.08 0.42
CA LYS A 2 6.42 10.01 1.79
C LYS A 2 7.03 11.36 2.21
N GLN A 3 7.42 12.17 1.25
CA GLN A 3 7.99 13.51 1.44
C GLN A 3 6.87 14.55 1.44
N GLY A 4 7.10 15.67 2.11
CA GLY A 4 6.20 16.81 2.07
C GLY A 4 6.07 17.36 0.64
N GLY A 5 4.98 18.01 0.36
CA GLY A 5 4.73 18.57 -0.95
C GLY A 5 3.38 19.28 -1.02
N VAL A 6 3.13 19.86 -2.18
CA VAL A 6 1.88 20.55 -2.52
C VAL A 6 1.40 20.12 -3.90
N GLU A 7 0.12 20.15 -4.11
CA GLU A 7 -0.51 20.03 -5.42
C GLU A 7 -0.96 21.42 -5.87
N ILE A 8 -0.64 21.79 -7.11
CA ILE A 8 -1.00 23.09 -7.67
C ILE A 8 -1.98 22.85 -8.82
N TYR A 9 -3.15 23.44 -8.70
CA TYR A 9 -4.19 23.39 -9.72
C TYR A 9 -4.19 24.68 -10.52
N VAL A 10 -4.23 24.58 -11.85
CA VAL A 10 -4.30 25.72 -12.77
C VAL A 10 -5.52 25.57 -13.69
N GLU A 11 -6.02 26.71 -14.18
CA GLU A 11 -7.27 26.75 -14.94
C GLU A 11 -7.15 26.16 -16.35
N ASP A 12 -5.97 26.28 -16.97
CA ASP A 12 -5.75 25.78 -18.33
C ASP A 12 -4.32 25.26 -18.57
N THR A 13 -4.13 24.62 -19.72
CA THR A 13 -2.86 24.03 -20.11
C THR A 13 -1.74 25.07 -20.30
N LYS A 14 -2.08 26.28 -20.78
CA LYS A 14 -1.08 27.33 -21.00
C LYS A 14 -0.51 27.82 -19.68
N ALA A 15 -1.38 28.13 -18.72
CA ALA A 15 -0.99 28.51 -17.36
C ALA A 15 -0.18 27.39 -16.69
N GLY A 16 -0.51 26.12 -16.94
CA GLY A 16 0.26 24.98 -16.45
C GLY A 16 1.66 24.89 -16.99
N LEU A 17 1.85 25.15 -18.28
CA LEU A 17 3.19 25.18 -18.91
C LEU A 17 4.02 26.35 -18.42
N GLU A 18 3.43 27.54 -18.35
CA GLU A 18 4.11 28.74 -17.83
C GLU A 18 4.56 28.56 -16.38
N LEU A 19 3.71 27.97 -15.54
CA LEU A 19 4.06 27.65 -14.15
C LEU A 19 5.17 26.60 -14.06
N TYR A 20 5.12 25.55 -14.91
CA TYR A 20 6.16 24.53 -14.96
C TYR A 20 7.53 25.16 -15.28
N ASP A 21 7.60 25.97 -16.34
CA ASP A 21 8.85 26.63 -16.75
C ASP A 21 9.38 27.58 -15.66
N LEU A 22 8.48 28.36 -15.03
CA LEU A 22 8.82 29.25 -13.93
C LEU A 22 9.40 28.50 -12.72
N LEU A 23 8.78 27.37 -12.33
CA LEU A 23 9.26 26.54 -11.22
C LEU A 23 10.68 26.00 -11.47
N PHE A 24 10.99 25.61 -12.70
CA PHE A 24 12.33 25.16 -13.07
C PHE A 24 13.33 26.30 -13.17
N GLU A 25 12.92 27.48 -13.61
CA GLU A 25 13.76 28.66 -13.68
C GLU A 25 14.15 29.15 -12.28
N GLU A 26 13.19 29.44 -11.44
CA GLU A 26 13.39 29.91 -10.07
C GLU A 26 14.05 28.83 -9.17
N GLY A 27 13.77 27.54 -9.46
CA GLY A 27 14.33 26.41 -8.73
C GLY A 27 15.74 25.98 -9.13
N LYS A 28 16.43 26.66 -10.07
CA LYS A 28 17.75 26.25 -10.56
C LYS A 28 18.79 26.10 -9.46
N GLU A 29 18.87 27.06 -8.55
CA GLU A 29 19.83 27.01 -7.43
C GLU A 29 19.53 25.89 -6.45
N LEU A 30 18.23 25.50 -6.30
CA LEU A 30 17.76 24.39 -5.50
C LEU A 30 17.91 23.04 -6.22
N LYS A 31 18.41 23.05 -7.45
CA LYS A 31 18.56 21.84 -8.29
C LYS A 31 17.25 21.08 -8.50
N VAL A 32 16.16 21.81 -8.68
CA VAL A 32 14.83 21.22 -8.96
C VAL A 32 14.92 20.34 -10.21
N LYS A 33 14.28 19.18 -10.16
CA LYS A 33 14.25 18.20 -11.25
C LYS A 33 12.84 17.63 -11.40
N PRO A 34 12.48 17.20 -12.61
CA PRO A 34 11.25 16.41 -12.79
C PRO A 34 11.32 15.14 -11.92
N GLY A 35 10.24 14.88 -11.20
CA GLY A 35 10.10 13.67 -10.41
C GLY A 35 9.09 12.71 -11.03
N CYS A 36 9.08 11.49 -10.53
CA CYS A 36 8.02 10.52 -10.81
C CYS A 36 7.68 9.72 -9.55
N PRO A 37 6.47 9.16 -9.47
CA PRO A 37 6.14 8.24 -8.40
C PRO A 37 7.13 7.08 -8.36
N HIS A 38 7.67 6.79 -7.18
CA HIS A 38 8.67 5.74 -7.00
C HIS A 38 8.08 4.57 -6.22
N LEU A 39 8.02 3.41 -6.85
CA LEU A 39 7.37 2.22 -6.29
C LEU A 39 7.99 1.79 -4.96
N ILE A 40 9.32 1.90 -4.81
CA ILE A 40 10.02 1.51 -3.59
C ILE A 40 9.57 2.39 -2.42
N GLU A 41 9.64 3.71 -2.55
CA GLU A 41 9.21 4.64 -1.51
C GLU A 41 7.73 4.49 -1.16
N ARG A 42 6.89 4.23 -2.17
CA ARG A 42 5.46 4.00 -1.98
C ARG A 42 5.21 2.79 -1.08
N ILE A 43 5.87 1.67 -1.36
CA ILE A 43 5.69 0.43 -0.58
C ILE A 43 6.34 0.56 0.78
N GLU A 44 7.57 1.07 0.89
CA GLU A 44 8.25 1.30 2.17
C GLU A 44 7.40 2.17 3.12
N GLY A 45 6.80 3.24 2.59
CA GLY A 45 5.93 4.14 3.35
C GLY A 45 4.48 3.67 3.48
N ALA A 46 4.14 2.49 2.94
CA ALA A 46 2.77 1.95 2.91
C ALA A 46 1.74 2.96 2.34
N LEU A 47 2.13 3.69 1.31
CA LEU A 47 1.19 4.56 0.58
C LEU A 47 0.33 3.68 -0.32
N LEU A 48 -0.90 3.43 0.10
CA LEU A 48 -1.83 2.54 -0.57
C LEU A 48 -2.26 3.10 -1.94
N SER A 49 -2.44 2.20 -2.90
CA SER A 49 -2.91 2.50 -4.24
C SER A 49 -4.22 1.77 -4.51
N TYR A 50 -5.31 2.53 -4.76
CA TYR A 50 -6.59 1.94 -5.16
C TYR A 50 -6.44 1.26 -6.52
N GLY A 51 -7.01 0.08 -6.65
CA GLY A 51 -6.87 -0.78 -7.82
C GLY A 51 -5.64 -1.70 -7.80
N ASN A 52 -4.66 -1.43 -6.91
CA ASN A 52 -3.52 -2.32 -6.71
C ASN A 52 -3.57 -3.00 -5.33
N ASP A 53 -3.53 -2.22 -4.26
CA ASP A 53 -3.47 -2.75 -2.89
C ASP A 53 -4.85 -3.01 -2.30
N MET A 54 -5.84 -2.25 -2.73
CA MET A 54 -7.23 -2.34 -2.29
C MET A 54 -8.18 -2.02 -3.44
N ASP A 55 -9.40 -2.52 -3.34
CA ASP A 55 -10.47 -2.26 -4.30
C ASP A 55 -11.84 -2.12 -3.60
N ILE A 56 -12.93 -2.15 -4.39
CA ILE A 56 -14.30 -2.03 -3.89
C ILE A 56 -14.75 -3.17 -2.97
N ASN A 57 -14.03 -4.31 -2.95
CA ASN A 57 -14.32 -5.45 -2.10
C ASN A 57 -13.63 -5.37 -0.73
N ASP A 58 -12.84 -4.32 -0.50
CA ASP A 58 -12.14 -4.11 0.75
C ASP A 58 -12.74 -2.93 1.51
N ASN A 59 -12.96 -3.07 2.81
CA ASN A 59 -13.45 -1.96 3.62
C ASN A 59 -12.30 -1.18 4.28
N PRO A 60 -12.53 0.06 4.75
CA PRO A 60 -11.49 0.89 5.33
C PRO A 60 -10.77 0.27 6.53
N PHE A 61 -11.45 -0.53 7.35
CA PHE A 61 -10.83 -1.18 8.51
C PHE A 61 -9.86 -2.29 8.11
N GLU A 62 -10.19 -3.03 7.04
CA GLU A 62 -9.30 -4.03 6.45
C GLU A 62 -8.05 -3.37 5.84
N CYS A 63 -8.19 -2.15 5.35
CA CYS A 63 -7.10 -1.38 4.76
C CYS A 63 -6.27 -0.56 5.76
N GLY A 64 -6.62 -0.59 7.07
CA GLY A 64 -5.92 0.21 8.08
C GLY A 64 -6.17 1.72 7.94
N LEU A 65 -7.31 2.10 7.34
CA LEU A 65 -7.76 3.47 7.14
C LEU A 65 -8.79 3.93 8.18
N ASP A 66 -8.91 3.20 9.27
CA ASP A 66 -9.86 3.43 10.36
C ASP A 66 -9.77 4.84 10.96
N LYS A 67 -8.57 5.43 11.02
CA LYS A 67 -8.35 6.79 11.49
C LYS A 67 -9.06 7.88 10.67
N PHE A 68 -9.49 7.56 9.45
CA PHE A 68 -10.25 8.46 8.59
C PHE A 68 -11.76 8.21 8.63
N VAL A 69 -12.21 7.21 9.41
CA VAL A 69 -13.62 6.80 9.51
C VAL A 69 -14.19 7.24 10.85
N HIS A 70 -14.90 8.36 10.86
CA HIS A 70 -15.51 8.93 12.06
C HIS A 70 -16.96 8.46 12.19
N LEU A 71 -17.21 7.39 12.93
CA LEU A 71 -18.55 6.81 13.12
C LEU A 71 -19.31 7.46 14.27
N GLU A 72 -18.61 8.12 15.19
CA GLU A 72 -19.13 8.66 16.43
C GLU A 72 -19.87 10.00 16.25
N ASN A 73 -19.66 10.68 15.11
CA ASN A 73 -20.32 11.96 14.83
C ASN A 73 -21.73 11.75 14.24
N ASP A 74 -22.57 12.79 14.28
CA ASP A 74 -23.94 12.77 13.76
C ASP A 74 -24.03 12.91 12.23
N ILE A 75 -22.88 13.05 11.55
CA ILE A 75 -22.85 13.21 10.10
C ILE A 75 -23.28 11.89 9.45
N LYS A 76 -24.31 11.97 8.63
CA LYS A 76 -24.78 10.84 7.83
C LYS A 76 -24.01 10.76 6.53
N PHE A 77 -23.51 9.59 6.18
CA PHE A 77 -22.88 9.30 4.90
C PHE A 77 -23.23 7.90 4.42
N LEU A 78 -23.09 7.67 3.12
CA LEU A 78 -23.38 6.38 2.52
C LEU A 78 -22.49 5.30 3.10
N GLY A 79 -23.09 4.20 3.57
CA GLY A 79 -22.34 3.06 4.15
C GLY A 79 -22.03 3.14 5.63
N LYS A 80 -22.35 4.26 6.34
CA LYS A 80 -22.06 4.42 7.78
C LYS A 80 -22.59 3.25 8.63
N GLU A 81 -23.85 2.84 8.43
CA GLU A 81 -24.45 1.74 9.18
C GLU A 81 -23.74 0.40 8.97
N ASN A 82 -23.29 0.13 7.73
CA ASN A 82 -22.53 -1.07 7.44
C ASN A 82 -21.14 -1.04 8.08
N LEU A 83 -20.48 0.11 8.09
CA LEU A 83 -19.20 0.28 8.75
C LEU A 83 -19.31 0.12 10.28
N ILE A 84 -20.40 0.58 10.89
CA ILE A 84 -20.69 0.32 12.32
C ILE A 84 -20.74 -1.19 12.57
N LYS A 85 -21.54 -1.93 11.78
CA LYS A 85 -21.64 -3.39 11.90
C LYS A 85 -20.31 -4.11 11.72
N ILE A 86 -19.48 -3.66 10.75
CA ILE A 86 -18.14 -4.22 10.54
C ILE A 86 -17.24 -3.97 11.75
N LYS A 87 -17.28 -2.75 12.30
CA LYS A 87 -16.52 -2.39 13.51
C LYS A 87 -16.88 -3.26 14.71
N GLU A 88 -18.17 -3.52 14.91
CA GLU A 88 -18.69 -4.38 15.98
C GLU A 88 -18.31 -5.86 15.81
N ASN A 89 -18.44 -6.40 14.60
CA ASN A 89 -18.15 -7.80 14.31
C ASN A 89 -16.65 -8.09 14.11
N GLY A 90 -15.86 -7.05 13.89
CA GLY A 90 -14.45 -7.15 13.53
C GLY A 90 -14.22 -7.53 12.06
N ILE A 91 -12.96 -7.48 11.65
CA ILE A 91 -12.52 -7.80 10.29
C ILE A 91 -12.03 -9.25 10.18
N ASN A 92 -12.16 -9.83 8.98
CA ASN A 92 -11.70 -11.19 8.68
C ASN A 92 -10.42 -11.23 7.85
N LYS A 93 -9.98 -10.09 7.30
CA LYS A 93 -8.75 -9.91 6.56
C LYS A 93 -8.19 -8.53 6.86
N LYS A 94 -6.88 -8.33 6.65
CA LYS A 94 -6.22 -7.03 6.88
C LYS A 94 -5.04 -6.86 5.94
N LEU A 95 -4.83 -5.63 5.45
CA LEU A 95 -3.59 -5.25 4.77
C LEU A 95 -2.43 -5.24 5.77
N MET A 96 -1.41 -6.03 5.44
CA MET A 96 -0.20 -6.19 6.22
C MET A 96 1.02 -6.02 5.32
N GLY A 97 2.16 -5.76 5.93
CA GLY A 97 3.45 -5.87 5.27
C GLY A 97 3.90 -7.32 5.18
N VAL A 98 4.65 -7.62 4.14
CA VAL A 98 5.35 -8.90 4.00
C VAL A 98 6.79 -8.65 3.59
N LYS A 99 7.69 -9.49 4.11
CA LYS A 99 9.13 -9.48 3.81
C LYS A 99 9.52 -10.85 3.27
N ILE A 100 10.26 -10.88 2.16
CA ILE A 100 10.68 -12.11 1.49
C ILE A 100 12.17 -11.97 1.18
N ASN A 101 12.97 -12.93 1.56
CA ASN A 101 14.41 -12.93 1.27
C ASN A 101 14.64 -13.25 -0.22
N LEU A 102 14.53 -12.23 -1.05
CA LEU A 102 14.64 -12.26 -2.50
C LEU A 102 15.30 -10.97 -2.99
N ASP A 103 16.11 -11.08 -4.05
CA ASP A 103 16.82 -9.95 -4.65
C ASP A 103 15.96 -9.18 -5.67
N LYS A 104 14.89 -9.80 -6.17
CA LYS A 104 14.00 -9.19 -7.16
C LYS A 104 12.64 -9.86 -7.17
N ILE A 105 11.64 -9.11 -7.61
CA ILE A 105 10.30 -9.61 -7.89
C ILE A 105 9.72 -8.86 -9.10
N ASN A 106 8.97 -9.58 -9.93
CA ASN A 106 8.13 -8.99 -10.98
C ASN A 106 6.70 -9.45 -10.76
N LEU A 107 5.97 -8.67 -9.99
CA LEU A 107 4.57 -8.97 -9.67
C LEU A 107 3.65 -8.43 -10.76
N ARG A 108 3.10 -9.32 -11.59
CA ARG A 108 2.15 -8.97 -12.66
C ARG A 108 0.69 -9.11 -12.23
N SER A 109 0.45 -9.90 -11.20
CA SER A 109 -0.86 -10.15 -10.59
C SER A 109 -0.66 -10.58 -9.14
N ALA A 110 -1.73 -10.55 -8.34
CA ALA A 110 -1.68 -11.05 -6.98
C ALA A 110 -1.21 -12.51 -6.94
N ILE A 111 -0.37 -12.83 -5.94
CA ILE A 111 0.14 -14.18 -5.71
C ILE A 111 -0.30 -14.63 -4.32
N HIS A 112 -0.82 -15.87 -4.22
CA HIS A 112 -1.24 -16.44 -2.96
C HIS A 112 -0.07 -16.72 -2.01
N LEU A 113 -0.30 -16.44 -0.75
CA LEU A 113 0.57 -16.77 0.36
C LEU A 113 -0.03 -17.99 1.08
N THR A 114 0.81 -18.95 1.46
CA THR A 114 0.32 -20.22 2.01
C THR A 114 1.06 -20.62 3.29
N ILE A 115 0.40 -21.39 4.13
CA ILE A 115 1.01 -22.16 5.22
C ILE A 115 0.57 -23.62 5.02
N GLY A 116 1.51 -24.49 4.65
CA GLY A 116 1.17 -25.81 4.12
C GLY A 116 0.33 -25.67 2.85
N ASP A 117 -0.80 -26.35 2.81
CA ASP A 117 -1.74 -26.30 1.66
C ASP A 117 -2.80 -25.20 1.80
N LYS A 118 -2.78 -24.44 2.89
CA LYS A 118 -3.81 -23.44 3.18
C LYS A 118 -3.39 -22.07 2.67
N ILE A 119 -4.24 -21.44 1.86
CA ILE A 119 -4.10 -20.04 1.45
C ILE A 119 -4.43 -19.15 2.64
N ILE A 120 -3.49 -18.29 3.03
CA ILE A 120 -3.61 -17.36 4.16
C ILE A 120 -3.81 -15.92 3.72
N GLY A 121 -3.66 -15.64 2.45
CA GLY A 121 -3.79 -14.29 1.87
C GLY A 121 -3.15 -14.22 0.49
N GLU A 122 -2.97 -12.99 0.03
CA GLU A 122 -2.36 -12.69 -1.26
C GLU A 122 -1.51 -11.43 -1.20
N ILE A 123 -0.35 -11.46 -1.84
CA ILE A 123 0.48 -10.27 -2.04
C ILE A 123 -0.06 -9.51 -3.25
N ARG A 124 -0.32 -8.22 -3.07
CA ARG A 124 -0.93 -7.34 -4.07
C ARG A 124 0.04 -6.38 -4.72
N SER A 125 1.03 -5.91 -3.95
CA SER A 125 2.13 -5.06 -4.44
C SER A 125 3.43 -5.51 -3.80
N ALA A 126 4.52 -5.54 -4.55
CA ALA A 126 5.83 -5.88 -4.02
C ALA A 126 6.96 -5.25 -4.85
N VAL A 127 8.08 -5.03 -4.19
CA VAL A 127 9.30 -4.49 -4.81
C VAL A 127 10.53 -4.93 -4.00
N PHE A 128 11.67 -5.05 -4.66
CA PHE A 128 12.94 -5.13 -3.94
C PHE A 128 13.27 -3.75 -3.34
N SER A 129 13.51 -3.72 -2.04
CA SER A 129 13.92 -2.52 -1.32
C SER A 129 15.42 -2.58 -1.02
N PRO A 130 16.22 -1.64 -1.54
CA PRO A 130 17.62 -1.51 -1.14
C PRO A 130 17.79 -1.18 0.34
N THR A 131 16.82 -0.46 0.95
CA THR A 131 16.84 -0.11 2.37
C THR A 131 16.82 -1.34 3.27
N PHE A 132 16.01 -2.34 2.91
CA PHE A 132 15.87 -3.58 3.67
C PHE A 132 16.70 -4.73 3.09
N ASN A 133 17.31 -4.54 1.91
CA ASN A 133 18.04 -5.56 1.14
C ASN A 133 17.24 -6.86 0.93
N MET A 134 15.95 -6.72 0.66
CA MET A 134 15.02 -7.82 0.41
C MET A 134 13.78 -7.32 -0.33
N VAL A 135 12.95 -8.24 -0.79
CA VAL A 135 11.62 -7.91 -1.31
C VAL A 135 10.69 -7.61 -0.13
N ILE A 136 10.04 -6.45 -0.22
CA ILE A 136 8.94 -6.06 0.67
C ILE A 136 7.66 -5.91 -0.15
N GLY A 137 6.51 -6.10 0.47
CA GLY A 137 5.24 -5.99 -0.22
C GLY A 137 4.06 -5.72 0.70
N ILE A 138 2.95 -5.33 0.09
CA ILE A 138 1.67 -5.14 0.74
C ILE A 138 0.79 -6.33 0.37
N ALA A 139 0.23 -6.99 1.37
CA ALA A 139 -0.56 -8.20 1.22
C ALA A 139 -1.86 -8.11 2.01
N MET A 140 -2.94 -8.65 1.45
CA MET A 140 -4.17 -8.87 2.18
C MET A 140 -4.10 -10.22 2.88
N ILE A 141 -4.10 -10.22 4.20
CA ILE A 141 -3.90 -11.40 5.04
C ILE A 141 -5.18 -11.76 5.78
N ASN A 142 -5.57 -13.03 5.74
CA ASN A 142 -6.75 -13.56 6.41
C ASN A 142 -6.53 -13.73 7.93
N LYS A 143 -7.62 -13.66 8.68
CA LYS A 143 -7.64 -14.04 10.10
C LYS A 143 -7.43 -15.57 10.23
N PRO A 144 -6.66 -16.09 11.21
CA PRO A 144 -6.02 -15.35 12.30
C PRO A 144 -4.61 -14.82 11.97
N TYR A 145 -4.07 -15.05 10.79
CA TYR A 145 -2.67 -14.89 10.44
C TYR A 145 -2.15 -13.44 10.52
N PHE A 146 -3.01 -12.43 10.29
CA PHE A 146 -2.59 -11.04 10.50
C PHE A 146 -2.40 -10.69 11.99
N LEU A 147 -2.94 -11.51 12.92
CA LEU A 147 -2.74 -11.35 14.36
C LEU A 147 -1.50 -12.07 14.86
N SER A 148 -1.27 -13.31 14.37
CA SER A 148 -0.14 -14.15 14.76
C SER A 148 1.17 -13.78 14.07
N LYS A 149 1.08 -13.14 12.88
CA LYS A 149 2.23 -12.76 12.04
C LYS A 149 3.14 -13.93 11.73
N ASP A 150 2.52 -15.03 11.33
CA ASP A 150 3.22 -16.28 11.02
C ASP A 150 4.12 -16.13 9.80
N GLN A 151 5.10 -17.03 9.69
CA GLN A 151 5.84 -17.20 8.45
C GLN A 151 4.96 -17.91 7.42
N PHE A 152 5.14 -17.56 6.17
CA PHE A 152 4.39 -18.11 5.04
C PHE A 152 5.31 -18.62 3.93
N ASP A 153 4.73 -19.38 3.05
CA ASP A 153 5.35 -19.81 1.79
C ASP A 153 4.73 -19.03 0.62
N ILE A 154 5.54 -18.71 -0.36
CA ILE A 154 5.12 -18.10 -1.63
C ILE A 154 5.85 -18.77 -2.80
N VAL A 155 5.14 -19.00 -3.90
CA VAL A 155 5.70 -19.55 -5.12
C VAL A 155 5.85 -18.46 -6.17
N ILE A 156 7.08 -18.19 -6.57
CA ILE A 156 7.44 -17.19 -7.59
C ILE A 156 8.28 -17.90 -8.65
N GLU A 157 7.89 -17.82 -9.92
CA GLU A 157 8.60 -18.47 -11.03
C GLU A 157 8.90 -19.97 -10.77
N ASN A 158 7.91 -20.70 -10.25
CA ASN A 158 7.99 -22.13 -9.87
C ASN A 158 9.00 -22.45 -8.75
N LYS A 159 9.50 -21.46 -8.03
CA LYS A 159 10.33 -21.64 -6.86
C LYS A 159 9.60 -21.22 -5.60
N LYS A 160 9.78 -22.00 -4.54
CA LYS A 160 9.16 -21.73 -3.24
C LYS A 160 10.12 -20.91 -2.37
N TYR A 161 9.59 -19.85 -1.79
CA TYR A 161 10.31 -18.97 -0.86
C TYR A 161 9.53 -18.84 0.44
N LYS A 162 10.24 -18.53 1.50
CA LYS A 162 9.64 -18.17 2.80
C LYS A 162 9.60 -16.66 2.96
N GLY A 163 8.54 -16.18 3.59
CA GLY A 163 8.40 -14.79 3.99
C GLY A 163 7.83 -14.68 5.39
N GLU A 164 7.81 -13.48 5.90
CA GLU A 164 7.23 -13.12 7.20
C GLU A 164 6.19 -12.01 7.05
N ILE A 165 5.15 -12.06 7.87
CA ILE A 165 4.12 -11.02 7.97
C ILE A 165 4.60 -9.97 8.98
N CYS A 166 4.46 -8.70 8.67
CA CYS A 166 4.82 -7.60 9.55
C CYS A 166 3.78 -6.46 9.48
N ASP A 167 3.93 -5.50 10.39
CA ASP A 167 3.12 -4.27 10.32
C ASP A 167 3.59 -3.36 9.19
N ILE A 168 2.75 -2.42 8.80
CA ILE A 168 3.05 -1.31 7.89
C ILE A 168 2.75 0.02 8.60
N PRO A 169 3.50 1.10 8.28
CA PRO A 169 4.58 1.17 7.28
C PRO A 169 5.84 0.40 7.69
N PHE A 170 6.72 0.12 6.72
CA PHE A 170 8.01 -0.55 6.98
C PHE A 170 9.04 0.37 7.63
N VAL A 171 8.86 1.70 7.52
CA VAL A 171 9.75 2.77 8.02
C VAL A 171 8.96 3.80 8.78
#